data_b59cb801c7692b58cdbc9c84df90c3c5
#
_entry.id   b59cb801c7692b58cdbc9c84df90c3c5
#
_cell.length_a   1.000
_cell.length_b   1.000
_cell.length_c   1.000
_cell.angle_alpha   90.00
_cell.angle_beta   90.00
_cell.angle_gamma   90.00
#
_symmetry.space_group_name_H-M   'P 1'
#
loop_
_entity.id
_entity.type
_entity.pdbx_description
1 polymer ?
#
loop_
_entity_poly.entity_id
_entity_poly.type
_entity_poly.pdbx_seq_one_letter_code
_entity_poly.pdbx_strand_id
1 'polypeptide(L)'
;MTACAQAKAWHNAGFSTLRITVNLSVRQFKQQNLVNIVTRVLQATGLDPHHLELELTEGIVMQNSMDVLTTLQELKALGISLSIDDFGTEYSSLSYLKRFPIDTIKIDRSFVRDITTNQDDAAIVTAIIAVAESLKLKVVAEGVENKDQAAFLRELHCNNIQGYIYSPPLPAIDIGHLLQKGFMLNIKNE
;
A
#
# COMPACT_ATOMS: atom_id res chain seq x y z
N MET A 1 -16.12 6.21 0.21
CA MET A 1 -17.23 5.71 1.07
C MET A 1 -17.45 4.21 0.92
N THR A 2 -17.60 3.67 -0.27
CA THR A 2 -17.87 2.24 -0.50
C THR A 2 -16.81 1.31 0.12
N ALA A 3 -15.53 1.58 -0.07
CA ALA A 3 -14.43 0.75 0.47
C ALA A 3 -14.45 0.69 2.01
N CYS A 4 -14.58 1.83 2.69
CA CYS A 4 -14.63 1.86 4.17
C CYS A 4 -15.88 1.14 4.72
N ALA A 5 -17.04 1.30 4.07
CA ALA A 5 -18.26 0.59 4.46
C ALA A 5 -18.09 -0.93 4.30
N GLN A 6 -17.44 -1.38 3.21
CA GLN A 6 -17.16 -2.80 2.97
C GLN A 6 -16.16 -3.36 4.00
N ALA A 7 -15.08 -2.63 4.30
CA ALA A 7 -14.14 -3.04 5.33
C ALA A 7 -14.84 -3.19 6.70
N LYS A 8 -15.70 -2.22 7.06
CA LYS A 8 -16.49 -2.29 8.29
C LYS A 8 -17.43 -3.50 8.32
N ALA A 9 -18.04 -3.83 7.19
CA ALA A 9 -18.89 -5.03 7.08
C ALA A 9 -18.08 -6.31 7.32
N TRP A 10 -16.87 -6.42 6.76
CA TRP A 10 -15.96 -7.55 7.02
C TRP A 10 -15.50 -7.61 8.48
N HIS A 11 -15.19 -6.46 9.10
CA HIS A 11 -14.86 -6.41 10.54
C HIS A 11 -16.01 -6.94 11.39
N ASN A 12 -17.25 -6.53 11.09
CA ASN A 12 -18.44 -7.02 11.79
C ASN A 12 -18.69 -8.52 11.56
N ALA A 13 -18.19 -9.06 10.45
CA ALA A 13 -18.21 -10.51 10.16
C ALA A 13 -17.05 -11.28 10.82
N GLY A 14 -16.22 -10.64 11.65
CA GLY A 14 -15.13 -11.29 12.40
C GLY A 14 -13.73 -11.08 11.86
N PHE A 15 -13.57 -10.41 10.72
CA PHE A 15 -12.25 -10.14 10.09
C PHE A 15 -11.67 -8.79 10.55
N SER A 16 -11.58 -8.58 11.86
CA SER A 16 -11.24 -7.30 12.49
C SER A 16 -9.82 -6.77 12.18
N THR A 17 -8.92 -7.61 11.70
CA THR A 17 -7.53 -7.23 11.38
C THR A 17 -7.34 -6.74 9.94
N LEU A 18 -8.37 -6.84 9.09
CA LEU A 18 -8.29 -6.39 7.72
C LEU A 18 -8.06 -4.88 7.63
N ARG A 19 -7.18 -4.49 6.74
CA ARG A 19 -7.01 -3.11 6.29
C ARG A 19 -7.61 -2.96 4.91
N ILE A 20 -8.07 -1.76 4.62
CA ILE A 20 -8.50 -1.38 3.28
C ILE A 20 -7.59 -0.27 2.77
N THR A 21 -7.09 -0.46 1.57
CA THR A 21 -6.25 0.52 0.90
C THR A 21 -7.05 1.21 -0.20
N VAL A 22 -6.89 2.51 -0.33
CA VAL A 22 -7.64 3.33 -1.29
C VAL A 22 -6.69 4.27 -2.02
N ASN A 23 -6.66 4.13 -3.33
CA ASN A 23 -5.90 5.03 -4.20
C ASN A 23 -6.46 6.45 -4.15
N LEU A 24 -5.57 7.42 -4.02
CA LEU A 24 -5.88 8.84 -4.01
C LEU A 24 -5.23 9.52 -5.22
N SER A 25 -6.05 9.90 -6.17
CA SER A 25 -5.54 10.61 -7.35
C SER A 25 -5.03 12.02 -7.00
N VAL A 26 -4.10 12.54 -7.82
CA VAL A 26 -3.58 13.93 -7.69
C VAL A 26 -4.71 14.95 -7.63
N ARG A 27 -5.77 14.76 -8.44
CA ARG A 27 -6.93 15.64 -8.45
C ARG A 27 -7.70 15.62 -7.12
N GLN A 28 -7.87 14.44 -6.53
CA GLN A 28 -8.55 14.31 -5.22
C GLN A 28 -7.68 14.87 -4.10
N PHE A 29 -6.37 14.64 -4.16
CA PHE A 29 -5.43 15.19 -3.18
C PHE A 29 -5.47 16.73 -3.14
N LYS A 30 -5.57 17.39 -4.29
CA LYS A 30 -5.65 18.85 -4.42
C LYS A 30 -7.00 19.46 -4.00
N GLN A 31 -7.98 18.67 -3.61
CA GLN A 31 -9.24 19.20 -3.11
C GLN A 31 -9.05 19.85 -1.73
N GLN A 32 -9.45 21.10 -1.58
CA GLN A 32 -9.32 21.91 -0.35
C GLN A 32 -9.94 21.28 0.91
N ASN A 33 -10.78 20.24 0.77
CA ASN A 33 -11.53 19.63 1.86
C ASN A 33 -11.22 18.12 2.04
N LEU A 34 -10.09 17.63 1.54
CA LEU A 34 -9.78 16.19 1.57
C LEU A 34 -9.88 15.60 2.98
N VAL A 35 -9.23 16.23 3.95
CA VAL A 35 -9.22 15.78 5.36
C VAL A 35 -10.65 15.69 5.92
N ASN A 36 -11.47 16.70 5.65
CA ASN A 36 -12.87 16.71 6.07
C ASN A 36 -13.70 15.60 5.38
N ILE A 37 -13.42 15.33 4.10
CA ILE A 37 -14.08 14.23 3.36
C ILE A 37 -13.73 12.91 4.01
N VAL A 38 -12.45 12.64 4.28
CA VAL A 38 -11.99 11.40 4.92
C VAL A 38 -12.61 11.27 6.31
N THR A 39 -12.59 12.32 7.12
CA THR A 39 -13.20 12.34 8.46
C THR A 39 -14.69 11.97 8.41
N ARG A 40 -15.46 12.59 7.50
CA ARG A 40 -16.88 12.27 7.34
C ARG A 40 -17.13 10.83 6.91
N VAL A 41 -16.27 10.30 6.02
CA VAL A 41 -16.37 8.91 5.57
C VAL A 41 -16.12 7.95 6.73
N LEU A 42 -15.10 8.18 7.53
CA LEU A 42 -14.78 7.35 8.71
C LEU A 42 -15.92 7.40 9.74
N GLN A 43 -16.44 8.60 10.03
CA GLN A 43 -17.57 8.76 10.94
C GLN A 43 -18.83 8.07 10.44
N ALA A 44 -19.17 8.24 9.15
CA ALA A 44 -20.38 7.66 8.55
C ALA A 44 -20.33 6.13 8.46
N THR A 45 -19.13 5.54 8.30
CA THR A 45 -18.97 4.08 8.17
C THR A 45 -18.66 3.39 9.49
N GLY A 46 -18.18 4.14 10.49
CA GLY A 46 -17.71 3.60 11.76
C GLY A 46 -16.47 2.70 11.60
N LEU A 47 -15.71 2.87 10.51
CA LEU A 47 -14.42 2.19 10.34
C LEU A 47 -13.39 2.88 11.23
N ASP A 48 -12.63 2.10 12.00
CA ASP A 48 -11.49 2.62 12.75
C ASP A 48 -10.42 3.14 11.76
N PRO A 49 -9.94 4.38 11.93
CA PRO A 49 -8.95 4.99 11.03
C PRO A 49 -7.69 4.14 10.81
N HIS A 50 -7.25 3.37 11.80
CA HIS A 50 -6.08 2.49 11.69
C HIS A 50 -6.23 1.36 10.65
N HIS A 51 -7.43 1.13 10.19
CA HIS A 51 -7.74 0.16 9.14
C HIS A 51 -7.91 0.77 7.75
N LEU A 52 -7.72 2.09 7.62
CA LEU A 52 -7.67 2.78 6.34
C LEU A 52 -6.23 3.16 5.99
N GLU A 53 -5.82 2.79 4.78
CA GLU A 53 -4.57 3.26 4.16
C GLU A 53 -4.92 4.04 2.89
N LEU A 54 -4.29 5.20 2.69
CA LEU A 54 -4.42 5.98 1.46
C LEU A 54 -3.13 5.85 0.66
N GLU A 55 -3.26 5.42 -0.59
CA GLU A 55 -2.17 5.28 -1.55
C GLU A 55 -2.03 6.57 -2.36
N LEU A 56 -0.82 7.12 -2.33
CA LEU A 56 -0.45 8.35 -3.02
C LEU A 56 0.54 8.01 -4.11
N THR A 57 0.34 8.49 -5.32
CA THR A 57 1.38 8.37 -6.35
C THR A 57 2.61 9.18 -5.96
N GLU A 58 3.78 8.74 -6.39
CA GLU A 58 5.05 9.43 -6.14
C GLU A 58 4.99 10.92 -6.53
N GLY A 59 4.37 11.24 -7.66
CA GLY A 59 4.21 12.60 -8.15
C GLY A 59 3.45 13.57 -7.23
N ILE A 60 2.58 13.07 -6.32
CA ILE A 60 1.95 13.91 -5.28
C ILE A 60 3.00 14.37 -4.27
N VAL A 61 3.81 13.44 -3.80
CA VAL A 61 4.84 13.67 -2.79
C VAL A 61 5.97 14.55 -3.33
N MET A 62 6.29 14.38 -4.62
CA MET A 62 7.33 15.15 -5.32
C MET A 62 7.04 16.64 -5.44
N GLN A 63 5.79 17.10 -5.32
CA GLN A 63 5.47 18.54 -5.36
C GLN A 63 6.08 19.33 -4.22
N ASN A 64 6.55 18.66 -3.16
CA ASN A 64 7.33 19.22 -2.02
C ASN A 64 6.83 20.57 -1.50
N SER A 65 5.53 20.81 -1.57
CA SER A 65 4.93 22.02 -1.03
C SER A 65 4.61 21.87 0.46
N MET A 66 4.59 23.00 1.17
CA MET A 66 4.15 23.00 2.58
C MET A 66 2.70 22.52 2.71
N ASP A 67 1.87 22.81 1.73
CA ASP A 67 0.46 22.39 1.71
C ASP A 67 0.33 20.86 1.65
N VAL A 68 1.18 20.18 0.84
CA VAL A 68 1.23 18.72 0.79
C VAL A 68 1.61 18.16 2.15
N LEU A 69 2.68 18.65 2.75
CA LEU A 69 3.14 18.21 4.07
C LEU A 69 2.04 18.38 5.14
N THR A 70 1.42 19.56 5.18
CA THR A 70 0.33 19.86 6.13
C THR A 70 -0.84 18.90 5.95
N THR A 71 -1.30 18.69 4.73
CA THR A 71 -2.40 17.76 4.42
C THR A 71 -2.07 16.34 4.86
N LEU A 72 -0.84 15.84 4.59
CA LEU A 72 -0.41 14.50 5.01
C LEU A 72 -0.35 14.39 6.54
N GLN A 73 0.14 15.42 7.24
CA GLN A 73 0.16 15.45 8.71
C GLN A 73 -1.24 15.44 9.32
N GLU A 74 -2.18 16.19 8.75
CA GLU A 74 -3.58 16.20 9.17
C GLU A 74 -4.24 14.84 8.95
N LEU A 75 -4.00 14.19 7.81
CA LEU A 75 -4.47 12.83 7.54
C LEU A 75 -3.87 11.83 8.55
N LYS A 76 -2.58 11.93 8.85
CA LYS A 76 -1.94 11.10 9.89
C LYS A 76 -2.52 11.32 11.28
N ALA A 77 -2.87 12.56 11.61
CA ALA A 77 -3.49 12.89 12.89
C ALA A 77 -4.87 12.23 13.08
N LEU A 78 -5.55 11.83 11.99
CA LEU A 78 -6.77 11.00 12.06
C LEU A 78 -6.48 9.54 12.45
N GLY A 79 -5.21 9.10 12.38
CA GLY A 79 -4.81 7.71 12.66
C GLY A 79 -4.75 6.80 11.43
N ILE A 80 -4.91 7.33 10.21
CA ILE A 80 -4.82 6.54 8.97
C ILE A 80 -3.36 6.27 8.59
N SER A 81 -3.13 5.22 7.80
CA SER A 81 -1.83 4.94 7.18
C SER A 81 -1.72 5.61 5.82
N LEU A 82 -0.49 5.97 5.44
CA LEU A 82 -0.17 6.56 4.14
C LEU A 82 0.89 5.72 3.44
N SER A 83 0.68 5.40 2.17
CA SER A 83 1.66 4.70 1.33
C SER A 83 1.98 5.49 0.06
N ILE A 84 3.20 5.30 -0.45
CA ILE A 84 3.59 5.77 -1.77
C ILE A 84 3.46 4.61 -2.74
N ASP A 85 2.69 4.82 -3.78
CA ASP A 85 2.43 3.87 -4.86
C ASP A 85 3.37 4.10 -6.05
N ASP A 86 3.60 3.05 -6.87
CA ASP A 86 4.45 3.06 -8.06
C ASP A 86 5.88 3.56 -7.79
N PHE A 87 6.44 3.28 -6.59
CA PHE A 87 7.74 3.83 -6.18
C PHE A 87 8.88 3.30 -7.04
N GLY A 88 9.73 4.23 -7.48
CA GLY A 88 10.91 3.97 -8.31
C GLY A 88 10.70 4.25 -9.79
N THR A 89 9.49 4.56 -10.25
CA THR A 89 9.19 4.85 -11.65
C THR A 89 9.48 6.31 -12.04
N GLU A 90 9.52 7.22 -11.07
CA GLU A 90 9.86 8.63 -11.27
C GLU A 90 11.20 8.96 -10.61
N TYR A 91 11.66 10.21 -10.72
CA TYR A 91 12.91 10.69 -10.10
C TYR A 91 12.71 10.87 -8.58
N SER A 92 12.76 9.78 -7.83
CA SER A 92 12.61 9.81 -6.37
C SER A 92 13.78 10.52 -5.69
N SER A 93 13.51 11.59 -4.99
CA SER A 93 14.50 12.15 -4.07
C SER A 93 14.31 11.56 -2.67
N LEU A 94 15.28 10.78 -2.20
CA LEU A 94 15.29 10.19 -0.86
C LEU A 94 15.09 11.20 0.28
N SER A 95 15.39 12.49 0.01
CA SER A 95 15.19 13.57 0.99
C SER A 95 13.72 13.77 1.37
N TYR A 96 12.79 13.49 0.45
CA TYR A 96 11.36 13.62 0.71
C TYR A 96 10.81 12.51 1.57
N LEU A 97 11.27 11.27 1.37
CA LEU A 97 10.85 10.12 2.20
C LEU A 97 11.12 10.37 3.68
N LYS A 98 12.24 11.04 4.00
CA LYS A 98 12.56 11.41 5.38
C LYS A 98 11.64 12.48 5.96
N ARG A 99 11.08 13.35 5.11
CA ARG A 99 10.31 14.53 5.53
C ARG A 99 8.83 14.24 5.68
N PHE A 100 8.29 13.38 4.83
CA PHE A 100 6.86 13.12 4.80
C PHE A 100 6.48 11.99 5.77
N PRO A 101 5.31 12.08 6.42
CA PRO A 101 4.86 11.10 7.40
C PRO A 101 4.27 9.85 6.72
N ILE A 102 5.06 9.18 5.90
CA ILE A 102 4.69 7.96 5.16
C ILE A 102 4.96 6.73 6.03
N ASP A 103 4.14 5.71 5.90
CA ASP A 103 4.27 4.43 6.61
C ASP A 103 4.79 3.32 5.72
N THR A 104 4.45 3.34 4.41
CA THR A 104 4.68 2.22 3.50
C THR A 104 5.18 2.72 2.14
N ILE A 105 6.10 1.97 1.54
CA ILE A 105 6.51 2.12 0.14
C ILE A 105 6.02 0.88 -0.61
N LYS A 106 5.38 1.09 -1.77
CA LYS A 106 4.95 0.02 -2.68
C LYS A 106 5.86 0.02 -3.89
N ILE A 107 6.60 -1.08 -4.07
CA ILE A 107 7.51 -1.26 -5.21
C ILE A 107 6.66 -1.56 -6.44
N ASP A 108 6.82 -0.75 -7.50
CA ASP A 108 6.07 -0.93 -8.73
C ASP A 108 6.31 -2.31 -9.37
N ARG A 109 5.24 -2.86 -9.92
CA ARG A 109 5.23 -4.17 -10.58
C ARG A 109 6.23 -4.31 -11.72
N SER A 110 6.62 -3.21 -12.38
CA SER A 110 7.58 -3.26 -13.49
C SER A 110 8.93 -3.79 -13.05
N PHE A 111 9.37 -3.50 -11.83
CA PHE A 111 10.61 -4.02 -11.25
C PHE A 111 10.44 -5.43 -10.67
N VAL A 112 9.23 -5.79 -10.23
CA VAL A 112 8.97 -7.11 -9.65
C VAL A 112 8.79 -8.19 -10.73
N ARG A 113 8.27 -7.82 -11.89
CA ARG A 113 7.96 -8.76 -12.98
C ARG A 113 9.17 -9.59 -13.41
N ASP A 114 10.29 -8.93 -13.63
CA ASP A 114 11.49 -9.57 -14.17
C ASP A 114 12.61 -9.73 -13.12
N ILE A 115 12.29 -9.61 -11.82
CA ILE A 115 13.24 -9.58 -10.69
C ILE A 115 14.15 -10.81 -10.61
N THR A 116 13.69 -11.99 -11.11
CA THR A 116 14.46 -13.23 -11.08
C THR A 116 15.37 -13.41 -12.30
N THR A 117 15.20 -12.60 -13.34
CA THR A 117 15.91 -12.75 -14.63
C THR A 117 16.66 -11.49 -15.03
N ASN A 118 16.30 -10.32 -14.52
CA ASN A 118 16.91 -9.04 -14.79
C ASN A 118 17.71 -8.55 -13.56
N GLN A 119 19.03 -8.47 -13.70
CA GLN A 119 19.90 -8.03 -12.60
C GLN A 119 19.71 -6.56 -12.23
N ASP A 120 19.34 -5.69 -13.16
CA ASP A 120 19.09 -4.27 -12.89
C ASP A 120 17.83 -4.09 -12.06
N ASP A 121 16.74 -4.80 -12.39
CA ASP A 121 15.50 -4.78 -11.62
C ASP A 121 15.74 -5.34 -10.20
N ALA A 122 16.48 -6.43 -10.10
CA ALA A 122 16.87 -7.03 -8.80
C ALA A 122 17.67 -6.05 -7.94
N ALA A 123 18.61 -5.30 -8.55
CA ALA A 123 19.41 -4.29 -7.86
C ALA A 123 18.54 -3.10 -7.39
N ILE A 124 17.62 -2.63 -8.23
CA ILE A 124 16.68 -1.55 -7.89
C ILE A 124 15.80 -1.96 -6.70
N VAL A 125 15.18 -3.14 -6.77
CA VAL A 125 14.32 -3.64 -5.68
C VAL A 125 15.11 -3.78 -4.39
N THR A 126 16.33 -4.33 -4.45
CA THR A 126 17.21 -4.45 -3.28
C THR A 126 17.53 -3.08 -2.67
N ALA A 127 17.83 -2.09 -3.51
CA ALA A 127 18.11 -0.74 -3.04
C ALA A 127 16.89 -0.07 -2.40
N ILE A 128 15.69 -0.23 -2.98
CA ILE A 128 14.45 0.32 -2.43
C ILE A 128 14.18 -0.29 -1.04
N ILE A 129 14.31 -1.60 -0.89
CA ILE A 129 14.10 -2.30 0.39
C ILE A 129 15.09 -1.79 1.45
N ALA A 130 16.38 -1.69 1.11
CA ALA A 130 17.41 -1.21 2.04
C ALA A 130 17.15 0.24 2.50
N VAL A 131 16.72 1.12 1.59
CA VAL A 131 16.35 2.50 1.92
C VAL A 131 15.14 2.53 2.84
N ALA A 132 14.09 1.78 2.53
CA ALA A 132 12.89 1.73 3.34
C ALA A 132 13.17 1.22 4.76
N GLU A 133 13.97 0.16 4.91
CA GLU A 133 14.41 -0.36 6.21
C GLU A 133 15.17 0.70 7.00
N SER A 134 16.11 1.41 6.37
CA SER A 134 16.89 2.47 7.01
C SER A 134 16.00 3.62 7.51
N LEU A 135 14.88 3.87 6.84
CA LEU A 135 13.89 4.88 7.21
C LEU A 135 12.76 4.32 8.10
N LYS A 136 12.80 3.03 8.45
CA LYS A 136 11.77 2.32 9.23
C LYS A 136 10.39 2.33 8.55
N LEU A 137 10.37 2.34 7.23
CA LEU A 137 9.17 2.23 6.43
C LEU A 137 8.86 0.75 6.13
N LYS A 138 7.59 0.43 6.00
CA LYS A 138 7.15 -0.86 5.48
C LYS A 138 7.35 -0.90 3.97
N VAL A 139 7.59 -2.10 3.44
CA VAL A 139 7.64 -2.32 1.99
C VAL A 139 6.58 -3.32 1.59
N VAL A 140 5.91 -3.04 0.49
CA VAL A 140 5.01 -3.97 -0.21
C VAL A 140 5.52 -4.10 -1.64
N ALA A 141 5.79 -5.32 -2.10
CA ALA A 141 6.12 -5.57 -3.50
C ALA A 141 4.85 -5.91 -4.28
N GLU A 142 4.61 -5.18 -5.37
CA GLU A 142 3.42 -5.33 -6.19
C GLU A 142 3.64 -6.22 -7.42
N GLY A 143 2.55 -6.80 -7.92
CA GLY A 143 2.59 -7.60 -9.13
C GLY A 143 3.35 -8.93 -8.97
N VAL A 144 3.41 -9.49 -7.76
CA VAL A 144 3.99 -10.82 -7.54
C VAL A 144 3.05 -11.88 -8.12
N GLU A 145 3.54 -12.67 -9.09
CA GLU A 145 2.73 -13.63 -9.84
C GLU A 145 3.17 -15.08 -9.61
N ASN A 146 4.42 -15.31 -9.21
CA ASN A 146 4.96 -16.66 -9.06
C ASN A 146 5.80 -16.84 -7.79
N LYS A 147 6.15 -18.11 -7.50
CA LYS A 147 6.88 -18.50 -6.28
C LYS A 147 8.32 -18.01 -6.28
N ASP A 148 8.97 -17.92 -7.43
CA ASP A 148 10.38 -17.52 -7.53
C ASP A 148 10.54 -16.04 -7.18
N GLN A 149 9.62 -15.18 -7.66
CA GLN A 149 9.55 -13.77 -7.26
C GLN A 149 9.31 -13.65 -5.74
N ALA A 150 8.36 -14.41 -5.20
CA ALA A 150 8.06 -14.38 -3.77
C ALA A 150 9.24 -14.90 -2.92
N ALA A 151 9.98 -15.90 -3.39
CA ALA A 151 11.18 -16.42 -2.72
C ALA A 151 12.29 -15.37 -2.69
N PHE A 152 12.58 -14.74 -3.84
CA PHE A 152 13.58 -13.67 -3.96
C PHE A 152 13.27 -12.50 -3.00
N LEU A 153 12.02 -12.03 -2.98
CA LEU A 153 11.59 -10.95 -2.10
C LEU A 153 11.72 -11.33 -0.62
N ARG A 154 11.42 -12.58 -0.28
CA ARG A 154 11.58 -13.10 1.10
C ARG A 154 13.05 -13.15 1.53
N GLU A 155 13.99 -13.50 0.65
CA GLU A 155 15.42 -13.46 0.93
C GLU A 155 15.89 -12.04 1.27
N LEU A 156 15.26 -11.02 0.65
CA LEU A 156 15.48 -9.61 0.96
C LEU A 156 14.64 -9.11 2.15
N HIS A 157 14.02 -10.00 2.94
CA HIS A 157 13.16 -9.67 4.08
C HIS A 157 11.90 -8.85 3.72
N CYS A 158 11.52 -8.74 2.45
CA CYS A 158 10.26 -8.17 2.02
C CYS A 158 9.12 -9.20 2.18
N ASN A 159 8.43 -9.15 3.31
CA ASN A 159 7.40 -10.12 3.68
C ASN A 159 5.98 -9.70 3.26
N ASN A 160 5.78 -8.46 2.83
CA ASN A 160 4.47 -8.01 2.36
C ASN A 160 4.51 -7.97 0.84
N ILE A 161 3.67 -8.78 0.22
CA ILE A 161 3.58 -8.89 -1.24
C ILE A 161 2.12 -8.80 -1.67
N GLN A 162 1.89 -8.22 -2.83
CA GLN A 162 0.59 -8.10 -3.48
C GLN A 162 0.71 -8.60 -4.91
N GLY A 163 -0.27 -9.40 -5.37
CA GLY A 163 -0.27 -9.83 -6.76
C GLY A 163 -1.12 -11.07 -7.01
N TYR A 164 -1.08 -11.53 -8.26
CA TYR A 164 -1.86 -12.65 -8.74
C TYR A 164 -1.41 -14.00 -8.18
N ILE A 165 -0.28 -14.05 -7.49
CA ILE A 165 0.10 -15.22 -6.70
C ILE A 165 -0.98 -15.59 -5.65
N TYR A 166 -1.75 -14.59 -5.18
CA TYR A 166 -2.88 -14.80 -4.28
C TYR A 166 -4.20 -14.91 -5.04
N SER A 167 -4.54 -13.88 -5.79
CA SER A 167 -5.77 -13.79 -6.57
C SER A 167 -5.71 -12.58 -7.51
N PRO A 168 -6.31 -12.65 -8.69
CA PRO A 168 -6.65 -11.43 -9.43
C PRO A 168 -7.68 -10.60 -8.65
N PRO A 169 -7.93 -9.34 -9.05
CA PRO A 169 -8.97 -8.52 -8.45
C PRO A 169 -10.34 -9.22 -8.49
N LEU A 170 -11.02 -9.22 -7.36
CA LEU A 170 -12.31 -9.88 -7.18
C LEU A 170 -13.37 -8.90 -6.65
N PRO A 171 -14.65 -9.14 -6.98
CA PRO A 171 -15.76 -8.47 -6.33
C PRO A 171 -15.73 -8.69 -4.80
N ALA A 172 -16.25 -7.73 -4.03
CA ALA A 172 -16.23 -7.78 -2.56
C ALA A 172 -16.90 -9.05 -1.98
N ILE A 173 -17.93 -9.57 -2.66
CA ILE A 173 -18.61 -10.80 -2.23
C ILE A 173 -17.69 -12.01 -2.33
N ASP A 174 -16.90 -12.11 -3.40
CA ASP A 174 -15.98 -13.23 -3.62
C ASP A 174 -14.79 -13.16 -2.66
N ILE A 175 -14.30 -11.94 -2.36
CA ILE A 175 -13.32 -11.74 -1.29
C ILE A 175 -13.88 -12.21 0.06
N GLY A 176 -15.15 -11.90 0.37
CA GLY A 176 -15.81 -12.38 1.57
C GLY A 176 -15.78 -13.92 1.68
N HIS A 177 -16.03 -14.63 0.59
CA HIS A 177 -15.94 -16.10 0.53
C HIS A 177 -14.50 -16.61 0.72
N LEU A 178 -13.52 -15.93 0.13
CA LEU A 178 -12.10 -16.26 0.32
C LEU A 178 -11.66 -16.09 1.78
N LEU A 179 -12.05 -15.00 2.42
CA LEU A 179 -11.76 -14.74 3.82
C LEU A 179 -12.34 -15.83 4.74
N GLN A 180 -13.55 -16.29 4.46
CA GLN A 180 -14.20 -17.36 5.23
C GLN A 180 -13.51 -18.73 5.07
N LYS A 181 -12.96 -19.00 3.89
CA LYS A 181 -12.22 -20.25 3.63
C LYS A 181 -10.83 -20.28 4.25
N GLY A 182 -10.36 -19.15 4.77
CA GLY A 182 -8.99 -18.96 5.21
C GLY A 182 -8.03 -18.83 4.01
N PHE A 183 -7.35 -17.70 3.90
CA PHE A 183 -6.28 -17.50 2.93
C PHE A 183 -5.08 -18.35 3.35
N MET A 184 -5.07 -19.62 2.95
CA MET A 184 -3.87 -20.43 3.02
C MET A 184 -3.23 -20.37 1.63
N LEU A 185 -2.15 -19.60 1.50
CA LEU A 185 -1.20 -19.87 0.45
C LEU A 185 -0.77 -21.32 0.62
N ASN A 186 -1.33 -22.21 -0.20
CA ASN A 186 -0.73 -23.51 -0.44
C ASN A 186 0.58 -23.30 -1.22
N ILE A 187 1.57 -22.70 -0.58
CA ILE A 187 2.96 -22.86 -0.99
C ILE A 187 3.29 -24.31 -0.62
N LYS A 188 2.77 -25.26 -1.39
CA LYS A 188 3.27 -26.62 -1.34
C LYS A 188 4.75 -26.52 -1.71
N ASN A 189 5.60 -26.85 -0.76
CA ASN A 189 6.98 -27.20 -1.02
C ASN A 189 6.93 -28.41 -1.96
N GLU A 190 7.12 -28.23 -3.25
CA GLU A 190 7.56 -29.23 -4.18
C GLU A 190 9.02 -29.01 -4.47
#